data_316a2ae214e5a2a5cc7c310426089e64
#
_entry.id   316a2ae214e5a2a5cc7c310426089e64
#
_cell.length_a   1.000
_cell.length_b   1.000
_cell.length_c   1.000
_cell.angle_alpha   90.00
_cell.angle_beta   90.00
_cell.angle_gamma   90.00
#
_symmetry.space_group_name_H-M   'P 1'
#
loop_
_entity.id
_entity.type
_entity.pdbx_description
1 polymer ?
#
loop_
_entity_poly.entity_id
_entity_poly.type
_entity_poly.pdbx_seq_one_letter_code
_entity_poly.pdbx_strand_id
1 'polypeptide(L)'
;MRKLALLAVAAAAALVLTAVSLGASRGMGWTATLTAAQEVPKQAVKVTAAKGAFHATLSGKTLSWKLTFSHLSGRALQAHIHLGAMGKSGNVLVPLCAPCKNGMTGKSKVTAAMIRQFGKHLLYVNVHTAKNPNGEIRGQLALG
;
A
#
# COMPACT_ATOMS: atom_id res chain seq x y z
N MET A 1 -19.12 -83.85 7.04
CA MET A 1 -19.64 -82.60 7.59
C MET A 1 -18.60 -81.48 7.30
N ARG A 2 -18.82 -80.66 6.27
CA ARG A 2 -17.88 -79.58 5.85
C ARG A 2 -18.41 -78.29 6.43
N LYS A 3 -17.63 -77.66 7.26
CA LYS A 3 -17.94 -76.34 7.83
C LYS A 3 -17.48 -75.24 6.88
N LEU A 4 -18.41 -74.52 6.27
CA LEU A 4 -18.08 -73.30 5.52
C LEU A 4 -17.80 -72.18 6.52
N ALA A 5 -16.60 -71.58 6.41
CA ALA A 5 -16.23 -70.34 7.07
C ALA A 5 -16.55 -69.15 6.14
N LEU A 6 -17.47 -68.30 6.54
CA LEU A 6 -17.74 -67.01 5.86
C LEU A 6 -16.68 -66.00 6.30
N LEU A 7 -15.87 -65.53 5.36
CA LEU A 7 -15.02 -64.38 5.53
C LEU A 7 -15.85 -63.09 5.26
N ALA A 8 -16.05 -62.28 6.27
CA ALA A 8 -16.59 -60.95 6.13
C ALA A 8 -15.46 -60.01 5.76
N VAL A 9 -15.52 -59.44 4.54
CA VAL A 9 -14.63 -58.38 4.10
C VAL A 9 -15.23 -57.03 4.53
N ALA A 10 -14.64 -56.39 5.53
CA ALA A 10 -14.99 -55.02 5.91
C ALA A 10 -14.27 -54.02 4.99
N ALA A 11 -15.03 -53.36 4.11
CA ALA A 11 -14.52 -52.28 3.28
C ALA A 11 -14.48 -50.98 4.11
N ALA A 12 -13.29 -50.55 4.51
CA ALA A 12 -13.10 -49.26 5.13
C ALA A 12 -13.08 -48.16 4.04
N ALA A 13 -14.16 -47.39 3.94
CA ALA A 13 -14.22 -46.21 3.10
C ALA A 13 -13.42 -45.06 3.78
N ALA A 14 -12.22 -44.78 3.26
CA ALA A 14 -11.44 -43.61 3.69
C ALA A 14 -12.05 -42.34 3.09
N LEU A 15 -12.70 -41.53 3.94
CA LEU A 15 -13.22 -40.22 3.56
C LEU A 15 -12.03 -39.25 3.44
N VAL A 16 -11.58 -38.96 2.23
CA VAL A 16 -10.57 -37.92 1.99
C VAL A 16 -11.24 -36.55 2.09
N LEU A 17 -11.08 -35.91 3.22
CA LEU A 17 -11.43 -34.49 3.36
C LEU A 17 -10.37 -33.66 2.63
N THR A 18 -10.68 -33.24 1.39
CA THR A 18 -9.91 -32.19 0.74
C THR A 18 -10.16 -30.87 1.44
N ALA A 19 -9.21 -30.41 2.25
CA ALA A 19 -9.22 -29.05 2.78
C ALA A 19 -9.11 -28.06 1.62
N VAL A 20 -10.22 -27.44 1.25
CA VAL A 20 -10.21 -26.29 0.35
C VAL A 20 -9.54 -25.15 1.13
N SER A 21 -8.26 -24.93 0.86
CA SER A 21 -7.55 -23.74 1.32
C SER A 21 -8.24 -22.53 0.67
N LEU A 22 -9.07 -21.81 1.44
CA LEU A 22 -9.52 -20.46 1.09
C LEU A 22 -8.27 -19.57 1.06
N GLY A 23 -7.64 -19.46 -0.11
CA GLY A 23 -6.56 -18.54 -0.35
C GLY A 23 -7.03 -17.15 0.03
N ALA A 24 -6.48 -16.59 1.12
CA ALA A 24 -6.72 -15.20 1.46
C ALA A 24 -6.36 -14.37 0.21
N SER A 25 -7.33 -13.64 -0.33
CA SER A 25 -7.12 -12.72 -1.43
C SER A 25 -6.00 -11.75 -1.01
N ARG A 26 -4.79 -11.97 -1.55
CA ARG A 26 -3.68 -11.03 -1.35
C ARG A 26 -4.11 -9.72 -1.99
N GLY A 27 -4.34 -8.71 -1.16
CA GLY A 27 -4.66 -7.38 -1.64
C GLY A 27 -3.58 -6.88 -2.61
N MET A 28 -3.95 -6.08 -3.61
CA MET A 28 -2.97 -5.43 -4.49
C MET A 28 -2.07 -4.50 -3.68
N GLY A 29 -0.74 -4.65 -3.84
CA GLY A 29 0.27 -3.86 -3.18
C GLY A 29 0.79 -2.72 -4.04
N TRP A 30 1.16 -1.60 -3.40
CA TRP A 30 1.85 -0.47 -4.02
C TRP A 30 3.01 -0.02 -3.16
N THR A 31 4.06 0.44 -3.82
CA THR A 31 5.24 0.98 -3.18
C THR A 31 5.65 2.31 -3.82
N ALA A 32 6.33 3.15 -3.06
CA ALA A 32 7.00 4.33 -3.58
C ALA A 32 8.28 4.63 -2.78
N THR A 33 9.37 4.92 -3.48
CA THR A 33 10.57 5.53 -2.90
C THR A 33 10.46 7.04 -3.03
N LEU A 34 10.43 7.75 -1.92
CA LEU A 34 10.25 9.20 -1.86
C LEU A 34 11.61 9.88 -1.78
N THR A 35 11.84 10.85 -2.65
CA THR A 35 13.06 11.67 -2.66
C THR A 35 12.73 13.15 -2.93
N ALA A 36 13.60 14.03 -2.49
CA ALA A 36 13.54 15.46 -2.78
C ALA A 36 13.60 15.76 -4.29
N ALA A 37 14.36 14.96 -5.03
CA ALA A 37 14.58 15.17 -6.47
C ALA A 37 13.29 14.99 -7.30
N GLN A 38 12.34 14.20 -6.81
CA GLN A 38 11.07 13.91 -7.49
C GLN A 38 10.01 14.99 -7.27
N GLU A 39 10.21 15.96 -6.37
CA GLU A 39 9.21 17.00 -6.08
C GLU A 39 8.92 17.90 -7.29
N VAL A 40 7.60 18.17 -7.45
CA VAL A 40 7.07 19.09 -8.47
C VAL A 40 5.90 19.86 -7.82
N PRO A 41 6.00 21.20 -7.69
CA PRO A 41 7.18 22.02 -7.99
C PRO A 41 8.39 21.65 -7.14
N LYS A 42 9.57 22.09 -7.51
CA LYS A 42 10.78 21.85 -6.70
C LYS A 42 10.62 22.43 -5.31
N GLN A 43 11.32 21.84 -4.35
CA GLN A 43 11.33 22.30 -2.95
C GLN A 43 11.62 23.81 -2.87
N ALA A 44 10.86 24.50 -1.99
CA ALA A 44 11.12 25.91 -1.66
C ALA A 44 12.45 26.06 -0.91
N VAL A 45 12.72 25.14 0.02
CA VAL A 45 14.00 25.00 0.72
C VAL A 45 14.62 23.67 0.34
N LYS A 46 15.81 23.71 -0.27
CA LYS A 46 16.50 22.52 -0.77
C LYS A 46 16.97 21.62 0.38
N VAL A 47 16.48 20.39 0.44
CA VAL A 47 16.82 19.36 1.43
C VAL A 47 17.10 18.02 0.70
N THR A 48 18.29 17.91 0.13
CA THR A 48 18.67 16.78 -0.75
C THR A 48 18.78 15.43 -0.02
N ALA A 49 19.07 15.46 1.29
CA ALA A 49 19.18 14.25 2.12
C ALA A 49 17.82 13.66 2.54
N ALA A 50 16.73 14.44 2.38
CA ALA A 50 15.39 14.01 2.73
C ALA A 50 14.94 12.84 1.85
N LYS A 51 14.45 11.77 2.49
CA LYS A 51 14.01 10.55 1.82
C LYS A 51 12.91 9.84 2.59
N GLY A 52 12.20 8.95 1.93
CA GLY A 52 11.17 8.13 2.55
C GLY A 52 10.78 6.92 1.70
N ALA A 53 9.92 6.10 2.28
CA ALA A 53 9.29 4.97 1.59
C ALA A 53 7.82 4.88 1.98
N PHE A 54 7.02 4.48 1.04
CA PHE A 54 5.60 4.22 1.24
C PHE A 54 5.26 2.81 0.74
N HIS A 55 4.46 2.10 1.53
CA HIS A 55 3.91 0.80 1.18
C HIS A 55 2.42 0.81 1.47
N ALA A 56 1.62 0.26 0.59
CA ALA A 56 0.19 0.13 0.80
C ALA A 56 -0.36 -1.17 0.22
N THR A 57 -1.45 -1.65 0.80
CA THR A 57 -2.21 -2.79 0.31
C THR A 57 -3.69 -2.42 0.28
N LEU A 58 -4.33 -2.65 -0.84
CA LEU A 58 -5.77 -2.44 -1.01
C LEU A 58 -6.52 -3.76 -0.83
N SER A 59 -7.48 -3.77 0.09
CA SER A 59 -8.41 -4.86 0.30
C SER A 59 -9.84 -4.29 0.32
N GLY A 60 -10.62 -4.65 -0.68
CA GLY A 60 -11.94 -4.04 -0.90
C GLY A 60 -11.84 -2.52 -1.05
N LYS A 61 -12.46 -1.77 -0.15
CA LYS A 61 -12.43 -0.30 -0.12
C LYS A 61 -11.54 0.27 0.99
N THR A 62 -10.60 -0.53 1.51
CA THR A 62 -9.68 -0.10 2.57
C THR A 62 -8.25 -0.19 2.07
N LEU A 63 -7.55 0.94 2.05
CA LEU A 63 -6.13 1.06 1.80
C LEU A 63 -5.41 1.04 3.14
N SER A 64 -4.69 -0.04 3.45
CA SER A 64 -3.78 -0.12 4.60
C SER A 64 -2.40 0.31 4.16
N TRP A 65 -1.74 1.21 4.91
CA TRP A 65 -0.48 1.81 4.48
C TRP A 65 0.53 1.98 5.62
N LYS A 66 1.80 2.10 5.23
CA LYS A 66 2.93 2.47 6.08
C LYS A 66 3.77 3.54 5.39
N LEU A 67 4.13 4.60 6.12
CA LEU A 67 4.97 5.70 5.66
C LEU A 67 6.19 5.83 6.55
N THR A 68 7.38 5.81 5.95
CA THR A 68 8.65 6.09 6.63
C THR A 68 9.35 7.26 5.96
N PHE A 69 10.08 8.05 6.73
CA PHE A 69 10.89 9.15 6.21
C PHE A 69 12.03 9.52 7.16
N SER A 70 13.04 10.20 6.63
CA SER A 70 14.17 10.69 7.41
C SER A 70 14.75 11.95 6.77
N HIS A 71 15.53 12.72 7.58
CA HIS A 71 16.25 13.91 7.16
C HIS A 71 15.36 15.01 6.57
N LEU A 72 14.09 15.10 7.01
CA LEU A 72 13.23 16.20 6.66
C LEU A 72 13.72 17.51 7.31
N SER A 73 13.39 18.65 6.70
CA SER A 73 13.75 19.99 7.19
C SER A 73 13.02 20.40 8.49
N GLY A 74 12.05 19.60 8.92
CA GLY A 74 11.23 19.82 10.10
C GLY A 74 10.18 18.72 10.26
N ARG A 75 9.17 18.99 11.09
CA ARG A 75 8.05 18.05 11.30
C ARG A 75 7.29 17.85 10.00
N ALA A 76 6.95 16.58 9.72
CA ALA A 76 6.01 16.26 8.66
C ALA A 76 4.62 16.72 9.08
N LEU A 77 4.10 17.74 8.41
CA LEU A 77 2.79 18.34 8.74
C LEU A 77 1.66 17.50 8.14
N GLN A 78 1.86 16.99 6.93
CA GLN A 78 0.87 16.18 6.24
C GLN A 78 1.52 15.32 5.16
N ALA A 79 0.81 14.27 4.76
CA ALA A 79 1.17 13.43 3.62
C ALA A 79 -0.10 12.98 2.89
N HIS A 80 0.00 12.86 1.57
CA HIS A 80 -1.12 12.51 0.70
C HIS A 80 -0.70 11.60 -0.43
N ILE A 81 -1.68 10.86 -0.98
CA ILE A 81 -1.60 10.31 -2.32
C ILE A 81 -2.27 11.30 -3.26
N HIS A 82 -1.61 11.66 -4.33
CA HIS A 82 -2.07 12.58 -5.35
C HIS A 82 -2.28 11.89 -6.69
N LEU A 83 -3.16 12.45 -7.52
CA LEU A 83 -3.32 12.07 -8.92
C LEU A 83 -2.37 12.92 -9.77
N GLY A 84 -1.39 12.29 -10.43
CA GLY A 84 -0.44 12.95 -11.30
C GLY A 84 0.64 11.99 -11.82
N ALA A 85 0.96 12.12 -13.09
CA ALA A 85 2.06 11.41 -13.72
C ALA A 85 3.42 11.86 -13.16
N MET A 86 4.47 11.11 -13.46
CA MET A 86 5.85 11.52 -13.14
C MET A 86 6.15 12.90 -13.71
N GLY A 87 6.73 13.78 -12.90
CA GLY A 87 7.06 15.15 -13.29
C GLY A 87 5.86 16.12 -13.39
N LYS A 88 4.66 15.70 -12.99
CA LYS A 88 3.45 16.54 -12.95
C LYS A 88 2.88 16.58 -11.54
N SER A 89 2.49 17.77 -11.07
CA SER A 89 1.68 17.92 -9.87
C SER A 89 0.20 17.65 -10.16
N GLY A 90 -0.56 17.30 -9.13
CA GLY A 90 -2.01 17.08 -9.27
C GLY A 90 -2.72 17.10 -7.93
N ASN A 91 -4.04 16.95 -7.98
CA ASN A 91 -4.90 17.08 -6.81
C ASN A 91 -4.72 15.92 -5.82
N VAL A 92 -4.98 16.20 -4.53
CA VAL A 92 -5.05 15.18 -3.49
C VAL A 92 -6.15 14.17 -3.83
N LEU A 93 -5.78 12.89 -3.84
CA LEU A 93 -6.72 11.79 -4.02
C LEU A 93 -7.06 11.12 -2.69
N VAL A 94 -6.04 10.85 -1.85
CA VAL A 94 -6.22 10.19 -0.55
C VAL A 94 -5.38 10.91 0.51
N PRO A 95 -5.97 11.54 1.53
CA PRO A 95 -5.24 12.02 2.68
C PRO A 95 -4.72 10.81 3.49
N LEU A 96 -3.48 10.88 3.96
CA LEU A 96 -2.86 9.83 4.76
C LEU A 96 -2.77 10.23 6.23
N CYS A 97 -2.07 11.30 6.54
CA CYS A 97 -1.86 11.78 7.92
C CYS A 97 -1.65 13.29 8.02
N ALA A 98 -2.09 13.88 9.15
CA ALA A 98 -1.85 15.26 9.55
C ALA A 98 -2.00 15.41 11.09
N PRO A 99 -0.91 15.56 11.90
CA PRO A 99 0.50 15.43 11.50
C PRO A 99 0.93 14.01 11.22
N CYS A 100 2.09 13.86 10.53
CA CYS A 100 2.67 12.56 10.27
C CYS A 100 3.86 12.28 11.21
N LYS A 101 4.05 11.00 11.54
CA LYS A 101 5.22 10.49 12.28
C LYS A 101 5.97 9.48 11.43
N ASN A 102 7.31 9.47 11.54
CA ASN A 102 8.11 8.42 10.86
C ASN A 102 7.68 7.03 11.33
N GLY A 103 7.54 6.10 10.39
CA GLY A 103 7.09 4.73 10.66
C GLY A 103 5.59 4.59 10.89
N MET A 104 4.80 5.65 10.68
CA MET A 104 3.35 5.63 10.88
C MET A 104 2.66 4.65 9.94
N THR A 105 1.70 3.93 10.48
CA THR A 105 0.76 3.09 9.73
C THR A 105 -0.65 3.66 9.84
N GLY A 106 -1.47 3.40 8.84
CA GLY A 106 -2.85 3.85 8.86
C GLY A 106 -3.74 3.06 7.90
N LYS A 107 -5.02 3.41 7.93
CA LYS A 107 -6.03 2.88 7.01
C LYS A 107 -6.84 4.04 6.47
N SER A 108 -6.95 4.10 5.15
CA SER A 108 -7.78 5.09 4.46
C SER A 108 -8.92 4.41 3.72
N LYS A 109 -10.13 4.95 3.84
CA LYS A 109 -11.27 4.50 3.01
C LYS A 109 -11.10 5.09 1.62
N VAL A 110 -11.31 4.25 0.60
CA VAL A 110 -11.22 4.65 -0.80
C VAL A 110 -12.51 4.30 -1.53
N THR A 111 -12.91 5.16 -2.46
CA THR A 111 -14.10 4.94 -3.30
C THR A 111 -13.74 4.07 -4.51
N ALA A 112 -14.74 3.53 -5.18
CA ALA A 112 -14.52 2.81 -6.44
C ALA A 112 -13.85 3.70 -7.52
N ALA A 113 -14.15 5.02 -7.52
CA ALA A 113 -13.49 5.97 -8.42
C ALA A 113 -11.99 6.12 -8.11
N MET A 114 -11.60 6.23 -6.83
CA MET A 114 -10.21 6.26 -6.39
C MET A 114 -9.48 4.97 -6.75
N ILE A 115 -10.09 3.80 -6.50
CA ILE A 115 -9.53 2.48 -6.84
C ILE A 115 -9.17 2.38 -8.32
N ARG A 116 -10.03 2.89 -9.21
CA ARG A 116 -9.73 2.92 -10.65
C ARG A 116 -8.48 3.75 -11.00
N GLN A 117 -8.14 4.77 -10.20
CA GLN A 117 -6.93 5.57 -10.43
C GLN A 117 -5.65 4.81 -10.06
N PHE A 118 -5.71 3.95 -9.05
CA PHE A 118 -4.58 3.09 -8.68
C PHE A 118 -4.13 2.17 -9.85
N GLY A 119 -5.06 1.68 -10.65
CA GLY A 119 -4.76 0.86 -11.82
C GLY A 119 -4.13 1.62 -13.01
N LYS A 120 -4.15 2.96 -13.00
CA LYS A 120 -3.61 3.78 -14.11
C LYS A 120 -2.15 4.17 -13.94
N HIS A 121 -1.51 3.84 -12.83
CA HIS A 121 -0.12 4.17 -12.49
C HIS A 121 0.22 5.69 -12.53
N LEU A 122 -0.79 6.53 -12.32
CA LEU A 122 -0.67 8.00 -12.36
C LEU A 122 -0.82 8.59 -10.95
N LEU A 123 -0.28 7.91 -9.94
CA LEU A 123 -0.36 8.35 -8.56
C LEU A 123 1.02 8.56 -7.96
N TYR A 124 1.13 9.51 -7.06
CA TYR A 124 2.34 9.72 -6.27
C TYR A 124 1.99 10.01 -4.81
N VAL A 125 2.94 9.72 -3.94
CA VAL A 125 2.89 10.12 -2.51
C VAL A 125 3.83 11.28 -2.32
N ASN A 126 3.43 12.28 -1.51
CA ASN A 126 4.37 13.27 -1.00
C ASN A 126 4.15 13.57 0.49
N VAL A 127 5.21 14.14 1.09
CA VAL A 127 5.25 14.57 2.49
C VAL A 127 5.57 16.05 2.51
N HIS A 128 4.83 16.81 3.30
CA HIS A 128 4.94 18.26 3.42
C HIS A 128 5.51 18.67 4.77
N THR A 129 6.32 19.72 4.80
CA THR A 129 6.83 20.38 6.01
C THR A 129 6.50 21.87 5.97
N ALA A 130 6.74 22.60 7.08
CA ALA A 130 6.56 24.04 7.10
C ALA A 130 7.50 24.78 6.13
N LYS A 131 8.71 24.24 5.90
CA LYS A 131 9.67 24.83 4.96
C LYS A 131 9.37 24.50 3.50
N ASN A 132 8.70 23.36 3.27
CA ASN A 132 8.32 22.90 1.96
C ASN A 132 6.81 22.53 1.93
N PRO A 133 5.93 23.56 1.99
CA PRO A 133 4.48 23.33 2.08
C PRO A 133 3.86 22.71 0.84
N ASN A 134 4.51 22.81 -0.32
CA ASN A 134 4.08 22.17 -1.57
C ASN A 134 4.60 20.74 -1.73
N GLY A 135 5.47 20.28 -0.81
CA GLY A 135 6.08 18.95 -0.77
C GLY A 135 7.58 19.03 -0.54
N GLU A 136 8.08 18.14 0.31
CA GLU A 136 9.52 18.03 0.60
C GLU A 136 10.13 16.78 0.00
N ILE A 137 9.41 15.67 0.04
CA ILE A 137 9.79 14.41 -0.63
C ILE A 137 8.58 13.82 -1.32
N ARG A 138 8.82 13.29 -2.53
CA ARG A 138 7.81 12.69 -3.39
C ARG A 138 8.29 11.37 -3.97
N GLY A 139 7.37 10.43 -4.20
CA GLY A 139 7.63 9.19 -4.94
C GLY A 139 6.44 8.75 -5.75
N GLN A 140 6.67 8.35 -7.01
CA GLN A 140 5.63 7.77 -7.85
C GLN A 140 5.24 6.39 -7.32
N LEU A 141 3.94 6.09 -7.25
CA LEU A 141 3.44 4.78 -6.87
C LEU A 141 3.65 3.77 -8.00
N ALA A 142 4.18 2.61 -7.65
CA ALA A 142 4.31 1.44 -8.51
C ALA A 142 3.66 0.22 -7.85
N LEU A 143 3.24 -0.76 -8.63
CA LEU A 143 2.83 -2.07 -8.11
C LEU A 143 4.02 -2.73 -7.39
N GLY A 144 3.80 -3.24 -6.19
CA GLY A 144 4.79 -3.89 -5.33
C GLY A 144 4.54 -5.38 -5.17
#